data_8f3b8a2ffc596e79c426e7d31806a56d
#
_entry.id   8f3b8a2ffc596e79c426e7d31806a56d
#
_cell.length_a   1.000
_cell.length_b   1.000
_cell.length_c   1.000
_cell.angle_alpha   90.00
_cell.angle_beta   90.00
_cell.angle_gamma   90.00
#
_symmetry.space_group_name_H-M   'P 1'
#
loop_
_entity.id
_entity.type
_entity.pdbx_description
1 polymer ?
#
loop_
_entity_poly.entity_id
_entity_poly.type
_entity_poly.pdbx_seq_one_letter_code
_entity_poly.pdbx_strand_id
1 'polypeptide(L)'
;IRHFSLDTARTHGPLFLAVTPLYGMTRRSPASIPRITPMQLLATADLMRGFDRKAITALGIPGLLLMENAGRAFVDELERTAGALKGKRIVVVCGKGNNGGDGFVIARHIANRGGDVLVALLAGRRSVRGDAKTNLDTAVRMSRLRSSGLRITEYTGRGVPGLPGRPDIVVDAIFGTGFSGNLAGRELAAVSWINDTAAFVASVDIASGVDASTGTVGNAAVKANLTVAMGLAKIGHYVGQGCDRSGNVRIADISIPPALLRAGRNPVFRVRADDVASLLPSRPRDAHKYSAGKVLVIAGSRLFTGAPLMTAQAALRSGAGAVVLAFPASMHQALARRLTEVIMVPVVETAAGSIGLGALPGLRDRGAWADAIAIGPGLSRDEETMAFVREILRTVDKPFVVDADALFALKGYASILRKRSAPVILTPHAGEFASLAGGDAADADRFRVTAARDASRRFASVVVLKGAPTVTADPLGAAYVNSTGNPGMATIGSGDVLTGLVAGIMAQGTPPARAAYAGVFVHGLAGDIAADRFGMRSLIATDIADSIPAALSQLTPA
;
A
#
# COMPACT_ATOMS: atom_id res chain seq x y z
N ILE A 1 50.10 -34.35 48.65
CA ILE A 1 50.44 -35.21 49.86
C ILE A 1 49.29 -35.04 50.86
N ARG A 2 48.57 -36.13 51.08
CA ARG A 2 47.81 -36.58 52.27
C ARG A 2 46.75 -35.62 52.85
N HIS A 3 45.51 -35.97 52.84
CA HIS A 3 44.79 -37.05 53.57
C HIS A 3 44.24 -36.64 54.94
N PHE A 4 42.98 -37.08 55.13
CA PHE A 4 42.19 -37.34 56.36
C PHE A 4 41.27 -36.17 56.81
N SER A 5 40.02 -36.31 57.01
CA SER A 5 38.95 -37.29 57.27
C SER A 5 38.25 -36.95 58.60
N LEU A 6 36.91 -36.86 58.57
CA LEU A 6 35.96 -37.25 59.63
C LEU A 6 36.10 -36.62 61.04
N ASP A 7 35.13 -36.12 61.73
CA ASP A 7 33.84 -36.74 62.12
C ASP A 7 33.03 -35.80 63.06
N THR A 8 31.70 -35.94 62.94
CA THR A 8 30.66 -35.91 63.98
C THR A 8 30.59 -34.81 65.08
N ALA A 9 29.43 -34.18 65.24
CA ALA A 9 28.41 -34.38 66.27
C ALA A 9 27.59 -33.12 66.62
N ARG A 10 26.30 -33.19 66.48
CA ARG A 10 25.17 -32.79 67.34
C ARG A 10 25.31 -31.52 68.26
N THR A 11 24.42 -30.55 68.19
CA THR A 11 23.14 -30.41 68.93
C THR A 11 22.77 -28.94 69.13
N HIS A 12 21.49 -28.70 69.27
CA HIS A 12 20.78 -27.55 69.83
C HIS A 12 20.52 -26.30 68.96
N GLY A 13 19.26 -26.13 68.61
CA GLY A 13 18.71 -24.89 68.05
C GLY A 13 18.59 -23.80 69.12
N PRO A 14 18.27 -22.62 68.67
CA PRO A 14 17.02 -22.03 69.13
C PRO A 14 16.20 -21.31 68.00
N LEU A 15 14.97 -21.15 68.34
CA LEU A 15 13.91 -20.41 67.67
C LEU A 15 14.38 -19.13 66.98
N PHE A 16 13.99 -18.95 65.73
CA PHE A 16 13.90 -17.62 65.14
C PHE A 16 12.51 -17.40 64.56
N LEU A 17 11.93 -16.29 64.98
CA LEU A 17 10.68 -15.73 64.55
C LEU A 17 10.61 -15.57 63.03
N ALA A 18 9.51 -16.03 62.44
CA ALA A 18 9.12 -15.74 61.06
C ALA A 18 8.74 -14.26 60.92
N VAL A 19 9.55 -13.51 60.17
CA VAL A 19 9.15 -12.22 59.59
C VAL A 19 8.83 -12.47 58.15
N THR A 20 7.56 -12.38 57.82
CA THR A 20 7.03 -12.45 56.45
C THR A 20 7.30 -11.11 55.72
N PRO A 21 8.03 -11.03 54.61
CA PRO A 21 7.96 -9.87 53.77
C PRO A 21 6.83 -10.03 52.76
N LEU A 22 5.77 -9.26 52.96
CA LEU A 22 4.80 -8.92 51.92
C LEU A 22 5.50 -8.14 50.81
N TYR A 23 5.93 -8.82 49.74
CA TYR A 23 6.12 -8.21 48.43
C TYR A 23 5.64 -9.20 47.38
N GLY A 24 4.38 -9.01 46.97
CA GLY A 24 3.81 -9.65 45.81
C GLY A 24 4.52 -9.15 44.53
N MET A 25 5.63 -9.77 44.13
CA MET A 25 6.12 -9.65 42.77
C MET A 25 5.30 -10.57 41.87
N THR A 26 4.26 -10.03 41.27
CA THR A 26 3.67 -10.63 40.09
C THR A 26 4.76 -10.74 39.04
N ARG A 27 5.19 -11.96 38.73
CA ARG A 27 6.01 -12.27 37.56
C ARG A 27 5.24 -11.75 36.34
N ARG A 28 5.61 -10.58 35.80
CA ARG A 28 5.23 -10.18 34.48
C ARG A 28 5.77 -11.25 33.55
N SER A 29 4.85 -11.92 32.86
CA SER A 29 5.15 -12.75 31.70
C SER A 29 6.11 -11.98 30.78
N PRO A 30 7.20 -12.60 30.22
CA PRO A 30 8.05 -11.90 29.29
C PRO A 30 7.16 -11.38 28.15
N ALA A 31 7.20 -10.07 27.93
CA ALA A 31 6.50 -9.42 26.84
C ALA A 31 6.82 -10.21 25.56
N SER A 32 5.81 -10.76 24.92
CA SER A 32 5.94 -11.46 23.65
C SER A 32 6.63 -10.50 22.69
N ILE A 33 7.83 -10.88 22.22
CA ILE A 33 8.50 -10.18 21.11
C ILE A 33 7.45 -10.05 20.00
N PRO A 34 7.10 -8.84 19.55
CA PRO A 34 6.10 -8.70 18.50
C PRO A 34 6.58 -9.50 17.30
N ARG A 35 5.79 -10.49 16.87
CA ARG A 35 6.03 -11.21 15.62
C ARG A 35 5.97 -10.17 14.51
N ILE A 36 7.11 -9.80 13.95
CA ILE A 36 7.18 -8.96 12.76
C ILE A 36 6.45 -9.74 11.66
N THR A 37 5.20 -9.40 11.42
CA THR A 37 4.43 -9.98 10.31
C THR A 37 5.09 -9.48 9.02
N PRO A 38 5.56 -10.36 8.13
CA PRO A 38 6.19 -9.90 6.90
C PRO A 38 5.22 -9.05 6.08
N MET A 39 5.74 -7.99 5.41
CA MET A 39 4.93 -7.13 4.54
C MET A 39 4.11 -7.96 3.55
N GLN A 40 2.91 -7.51 3.25
CA GLN A 40 2.02 -8.19 2.32
C GLN A 40 2.58 -8.15 0.89
N LEU A 41 3.12 -9.27 0.42
CA LEU A 41 3.59 -9.42 -0.95
C LEU A 41 2.40 -9.38 -1.93
N LEU A 42 2.53 -8.59 -2.99
CA LEU A 42 1.61 -8.57 -4.12
C LEU A 42 2.21 -9.32 -5.30
N ALA A 43 1.43 -10.22 -5.89
CA ALA A 43 1.88 -11.03 -7.00
C ALA A 43 1.50 -10.41 -8.37
N THR A 44 2.38 -10.59 -9.36
CA THR A 44 1.98 -10.54 -10.77
C THR A 44 1.34 -11.86 -11.17
N ALA A 45 0.65 -11.88 -12.31
CA ALA A 45 0.12 -13.12 -12.88
C ALA A 45 1.21 -14.18 -13.06
N ASP A 46 2.40 -13.79 -13.56
CA ASP A 46 3.53 -14.71 -13.78
C ASP A 46 4.10 -15.26 -12.47
N LEU A 47 4.23 -14.40 -11.46
CA LEU A 47 4.73 -14.82 -10.16
C LEU A 47 3.81 -15.86 -9.52
N MET A 48 2.48 -15.62 -9.57
CA MET A 48 1.50 -16.57 -9.02
C MET A 48 1.53 -17.89 -9.78
N ARG A 49 1.52 -17.87 -11.12
CA ARG A 49 1.68 -19.08 -11.94
C ARG A 49 2.98 -19.83 -11.64
N GLY A 50 4.06 -19.11 -11.32
CA GLY A 50 5.33 -19.70 -10.89
C GLY A 50 5.22 -20.45 -9.57
N PHE A 51 4.48 -19.93 -8.61
CA PHE A 51 4.23 -20.58 -7.32
C PHE A 51 3.36 -21.83 -7.48
N ASP A 52 2.25 -21.73 -8.23
CA ASP A 52 1.37 -22.88 -8.54
C ASP A 52 2.17 -24.01 -9.20
N ARG A 53 2.96 -23.67 -10.23
CA ARG A 53 3.81 -24.65 -10.91
C ARG A 53 4.78 -25.33 -9.95
N LYS A 54 5.47 -24.59 -9.10
CA LYS A 54 6.40 -25.15 -8.12
C LYS A 54 5.69 -26.02 -7.09
N ALA A 55 4.51 -25.62 -6.62
CA ALA A 55 3.71 -26.42 -5.71
C ALA A 55 3.35 -27.77 -6.35
N ILE A 56 2.95 -27.78 -7.63
CA ILE A 56 2.57 -28.99 -8.35
C ILE A 56 3.79 -29.84 -8.71
N THR A 57 4.83 -29.25 -9.34
CA THR A 57 5.92 -30.04 -9.94
C THR A 57 7.05 -30.36 -8.96
N ALA A 58 7.36 -29.48 -8.02
CA ALA A 58 8.46 -29.68 -7.09
C ALA A 58 8.02 -30.31 -5.75
N LEU A 59 6.78 -30.02 -5.31
CA LEU A 59 6.26 -30.58 -4.06
C LEU A 59 5.24 -31.69 -4.27
N GLY A 60 4.82 -31.95 -5.51
CA GLY A 60 3.86 -33.01 -5.84
C GLY A 60 2.44 -32.76 -5.35
N ILE A 61 2.07 -31.50 -5.05
CA ILE A 61 0.71 -31.15 -4.61
C ILE A 61 -0.21 -31.20 -5.83
N PRO A 62 -1.22 -32.10 -5.90
CA PRO A 62 -2.10 -32.18 -7.07
C PRO A 62 -2.86 -30.86 -7.31
N GLY A 63 -2.98 -30.43 -8.58
CA GLY A 63 -3.75 -29.24 -8.93
C GLY A 63 -5.21 -29.30 -8.48
N LEU A 64 -5.84 -30.47 -8.55
CA LEU A 64 -7.19 -30.73 -8.01
C LEU A 64 -7.30 -30.38 -6.51
N LEU A 65 -6.26 -30.68 -5.72
CA LEU A 65 -6.26 -30.38 -4.29
C LEU A 65 -6.17 -28.86 -4.05
N LEU A 66 -5.32 -28.14 -4.81
CA LEU A 66 -5.23 -26.68 -4.74
C LEU A 66 -6.58 -26.05 -5.12
N MET A 67 -7.23 -26.54 -6.19
CA MET A 67 -8.53 -26.05 -6.66
C MET A 67 -9.65 -26.34 -5.65
N GLU A 68 -9.66 -27.51 -5.00
CA GLU A 68 -10.63 -27.83 -3.95
C GLU A 68 -10.48 -26.90 -2.74
N ASN A 69 -9.23 -26.66 -2.29
CA ASN A 69 -8.95 -25.74 -1.20
C ASN A 69 -9.34 -24.30 -1.55
N ALA A 70 -9.07 -23.86 -2.79
CA ALA A 70 -9.45 -22.55 -3.29
C ALA A 70 -10.97 -22.34 -3.22
N GLY A 71 -11.73 -23.29 -3.79
CA GLY A 71 -13.20 -23.21 -3.78
C GLY A 71 -13.80 -23.25 -2.39
N ARG A 72 -13.29 -24.11 -1.49
CA ARG A 72 -13.74 -24.20 -0.11
C ARG A 72 -13.46 -22.88 0.64
N ALA A 73 -12.23 -22.39 0.58
CA ALA A 73 -11.84 -21.15 1.26
C ALA A 73 -12.60 -19.92 0.71
N PHE A 74 -12.90 -19.90 -0.60
CA PHE A 74 -13.76 -18.87 -1.19
C PHE A 74 -15.14 -18.86 -0.53
N VAL A 75 -15.77 -20.03 -0.38
CA VAL A 75 -17.12 -20.12 0.21
C VAL A 75 -17.10 -19.74 1.68
N ASP A 76 -16.03 -20.06 2.43
CA ASP A 76 -15.84 -19.61 3.81
C ASP A 76 -15.79 -18.08 3.91
N GLU A 77 -15.02 -17.40 3.02
CA GLU A 77 -14.95 -15.93 2.99
C GLU A 77 -16.25 -15.30 2.49
N LEU A 78 -16.92 -15.91 1.51
CA LEU A 78 -18.22 -15.46 1.03
C LEU A 78 -19.26 -15.49 2.15
N GLU A 79 -19.37 -16.58 2.89
CA GLU A 79 -20.32 -16.73 4.00
C GLU A 79 -20.00 -15.77 5.15
N ARG A 80 -18.71 -15.56 5.45
CA ARG A 80 -18.28 -14.58 6.46
C ARG A 80 -18.68 -13.14 6.08
N THR A 81 -18.65 -12.81 4.79
CA THR A 81 -18.88 -11.44 4.30
C THR A 81 -20.36 -11.18 3.98
N ALA A 82 -21.02 -12.13 3.29
CA ALA A 82 -22.39 -11.98 2.81
C ALA A 82 -23.44 -12.66 3.72
N GLY A 83 -23.02 -13.29 4.82
CA GLY A 83 -23.88 -14.04 5.74
C GLY A 83 -24.28 -15.42 5.23
N ALA A 84 -25.07 -16.16 6.01
CA ALA A 84 -25.46 -17.54 5.74
C ALA A 84 -25.98 -17.74 4.31
N LEU A 85 -25.55 -18.83 3.65
CA LEU A 85 -25.87 -19.12 2.24
C LEU A 85 -27.14 -19.97 2.08
N LYS A 86 -27.63 -20.59 3.17
CA LYS A 86 -28.83 -21.43 3.15
C LYS A 86 -30.04 -20.66 2.63
N GLY A 87 -30.68 -21.22 1.61
CA GLY A 87 -31.89 -20.65 0.98
C GLY A 87 -31.65 -19.46 0.04
N LYS A 88 -30.42 -18.95 -0.08
CA LYS A 88 -30.09 -17.89 -1.04
C LYS A 88 -30.03 -18.44 -2.46
N ARG A 89 -30.49 -17.62 -3.41
CA ARG A 89 -30.38 -17.89 -4.86
C ARG A 89 -29.04 -17.37 -5.35
N ILE A 90 -28.18 -18.26 -5.80
CA ILE A 90 -26.81 -17.94 -6.14
C ILE A 90 -26.51 -18.37 -7.57
N VAL A 91 -26.01 -17.44 -8.39
CA VAL A 91 -25.54 -17.73 -9.74
C VAL A 91 -24.03 -17.75 -9.75
N VAL A 92 -23.44 -18.85 -10.26
CA VAL A 92 -21.98 -18.95 -10.46
C VAL A 92 -21.69 -18.93 -11.96
N VAL A 93 -21.10 -17.84 -12.45
CA VAL A 93 -20.78 -17.66 -13.88
C VAL A 93 -19.37 -18.19 -14.14
N CYS A 94 -19.27 -19.28 -14.89
CA CYS A 94 -18.04 -20.03 -15.08
C CYS A 94 -17.47 -19.93 -16.49
N GLY A 95 -16.19 -19.54 -16.60
CA GLY A 95 -15.39 -19.69 -17.80
C GLY A 95 -14.93 -21.13 -18.04
N LYS A 96 -14.16 -21.35 -19.11
CA LYS A 96 -13.63 -22.69 -19.49
C LYS A 96 -12.32 -23.10 -18.81
N GLY A 97 -11.63 -22.15 -18.17
CA GLY A 97 -10.30 -22.33 -17.57
C GLY A 97 -10.34 -22.72 -16.10
N ASN A 98 -9.19 -22.62 -15.42
CA ASN A 98 -9.06 -22.98 -14.01
C ASN A 98 -9.96 -22.13 -13.09
N ASN A 99 -10.14 -20.84 -13.38
CA ASN A 99 -11.06 -20.00 -12.62
C ASN A 99 -12.51 -20.52 -12.66
N GLY A 100 -12.97 -20.99 -13.85
CA GLY A 100 -14.23 -21.73 -13.96
C GLY A 100 -14.22 -23.04 -13.18
N GLY A 101 -13.07 -23.71 -13.12
CA GLY A 101 -12.84 -24.89 -12.29
C GLY A 101 -13.08 -24.63 -10.81
N ASP A 102 -12.49 -23.54 -10.28
CA ASP A 102 -12.76 -23.06 -8.92
C ASP A 102 -14.24 -22.77 -8.73
N GLY A 103 -14.90 -22.16 -9.75
CA GLY A 103 -16.34 -21.90 -9.77
C GLY A 103 -17.20 -23.16 -9.62
N PHE A 104 -16.80 -24.29 -10.23
CA PHE A 104 -17.52 -25.58 -10.06
C PHE A 104 -17.35 -26.14 -8.65
N VAL A 105 -16.18 -26.00 -8.05
CA VAL A 105 -15.94 -26.36 -6.64
C VAL A 105 -16.79 -25.49 -5.72
N ILE A 106 -16.77 -24.18 -5.93
CA ILE A 106 -17.56 -23.19 -5.18
C ILE A 106 -19.05 -23.56 -5.23
N ALA A 107 -19.58 -23.83 -6.43
CA ALA A 107 -20.98 -24.20 -6.62
C ALA A 107 -21.38 -25.43 -5.79
N ARG A 108 -20.52 -26.47 -5.76
CA ARG A 108 -20.73 -27.68 -4.94
C ARG A 108 -20.76 -27.36 -3.43
N HIS A 109 -19.79 -26.55 -2.97
CA HIS A 109 -19.72 -26.18 -1.56
C HIS A 109 -20.88 -25.30 -1.11
N ILE A 110 -21.35 -24.37 -1.95
CA ILE A 110 -22.52 -23.55 -1.66
C ILE A 110 -23.78 -24.41 -1.57
N ALA A 111 -23.98 -25.33 -2.53
CA ALA A 111 -25.12 -26.25 -2.53
C ALA A 111 -25.11 -27.17 -1.28
N ASN A 112 -23.95 -27.66 -0.85
CA ASN A 112 -23.80 -28.45 0.37
C ASN A 112 -24.15 -27.65 1.65
N ARG A 113 -24.07 -26.30 1.60
CA ARG A 113 -24.50 -25.40 2.68
C ARG A 113 -25.96 -24.94 2.55
N GLY A 114 -26.71 -25.59 1.64
CA GLY A 114 -28.15 -25.35 1.44
C GLY A 114 -28.51 -24.14 0.59
N GLY A 115 -27.56 -23.59 -0.18
CA GLY A 115 -27.83 -22.58 -1.20
C GLY A 115 -28.54 -23.18 -2.44
N ASP A 116 -29.42 -22.41 -3.09
CA ASP A 116 -30.01 -22.73 -4.40
C ASP A 116 -29.08 -22.19 -5.51
N VAL A 117 -28.29 -23.07 -6.11
CA VAL A 117 -27.19 -22.69 -7.00
C VAL A 117 -27.51 -22.98 -8.46
N LEU A 118 -27.31 -21.98 -9.30
CA LEU A 118 -27.33 -22.12 -10.75
C LEU A 118 -25.95 -21.79 -11.34
N VAL A 119 -25.27 -22.79 -11.90
CA VAL A 119 -24.02 -22.60 -12.65
C VAL A 119 -24.35 -22.20 -14.08
N ALA A 120 -23.86 -21.04 -14.53
CA ALA A 120 -23.97 -20.54 -15.88
C ALA A 120 -22.64 -20.73 -16.63
N LEU A 121 -22.59 -21.65 -17.59
CA LEU A 121 -21.40 -21.93 -18.40
C LEU A 121 -21.31 -20.96 -19.58
N LEU A 122 -20.21 -20.21 -19.71
CA LEU A 122 -19.97 -19.32 -20.86
C LEU A 122 -19.47 -20.09 -22.09
N ALA A 123 -18.97 -21.30 -21.91
CA ALA A 123 -18.46 -22.15 -22.97
C ALA A 123 -19.11 -23.53 -22.90
N GLY A 124 -19.25 -24.19 -24.06
CA GLY A 124 -19.81 -25.52 -24.08
C GLY A 124 -19.02 -26.53 -23.20
N ARG A 125 -19.71 -27.44 -22.53
CA ARG A 125 -19.12 -28.42 -21.60
C ARG A 125 -17.93 -29.18 -22.19
N ARG A 126 -17.91 -29.41 -23.51
CA ARG A 126 -16.83 -30.14 -24.22
C ARG A 126 -15.53 -29.30 -24.33
N SER A 127 -15.55 -28.01 -24.09
CA SER A 127 -14.37 -27.12 -24.17
C SER A 127 -13.58 -27.03 -22.87
N VAL A 128 -14.16 -27.45 -21.74
CA VAL A 128 -13.51 -27.50 -20.43
C VAL A 128 -12.51 -28.68 -20.40
N ARG A 129 -11.30 -28.46 -19.85
CA ARG A 129 -10.19 -29.39 -19.82
C ARG A 129 -9.56 -29.52 -18.43
N GLY A 130 -8.70 -30.53 -18.22
CA GLY A 130 -7.87 -30.68 -17.02
C GLY A 130 -8.70 -30.79 -15.74
N ASP A 131 -8.16 -30.21 -14.66
CA ASP A 131 -8.77 -30.23 -13.32
C ASP A 131 -10.16 -29.56 -13.31
N ALA A 132 -10.36 -28.52 -14.09
CA ALA A 132 -11.66 -27.88 -14.26
C ALA A 132 -12.70 -28.86 -14.84
N LYS A 133 -12.32 -29.76 -15.77
CA LYS A 133 -13.22 -30.77 -16.33
C LYS A 133 -13.64 -31.78 -15.28
N THR A 134 -12.71 -32.25 -14.45
CA THR A 134 -13.01 -33.15 -13.35
C THR A 134 -14.03 -32.57 -12.38
N ASN A 135 -13.87 -31.31 -12.02
CA ASN A 135 -14.79 -30.59 -11.14
C ASN A 135 -16.15 -30.30 -11.79
N LEU A 136 -16.17 -29.97 -13.09
CA LEU A 136 -17.42 -29.87 -13.84
C LEU A 136 -18.20 -31.20 -13.86
N ASP A 137 -17.52 -32.31 -14.14
CA ASP A 137 -18.16 -33.63 -14.18
C ASP A 137 -18.73 -34.01 -12.81
N THR A 138 -18.01 -33.69 -11.75
CA THR A 138 -18.49 -33.89 -10.37
C THR A 138 -19.74 -33.04 -10.10
N ALA A 139 -19.72 -31.74 -10.46
CA ALA A 139 -20.87 -30.85 -10.30
C ALA A 139 -22.09 -31.35 -11.13
N VAL A 140 -21.87 -31.86 -12.36
CA VAL A 140 -22.92 -32.44 -13.20
C VAL A 140 -23.52 -33.71 -12.57
N ARG A 141 -22.71 -34.58 -11.98
CA ARG A 141 -23.23 -35.78 -11.27
C ARG A 141 -24.03 -35.37 -10.04
N MET A 142 -23.53 -34.38 -9.26
CA MET A 142 -24.22 -33.85 -8.09
C MET A 142 -25.56 -33.21 -8.46
N SER A 143 -25.65 -32.45 -9.58
CA SER A 143 -26.88 -31.81 -10.03
C SER A 143 -28.02 -32.78 -10.37
N ARG A 144 -27.73 -34.09 -10.55
CA ARG A 144 -28.71 -35.16 -10.80
C ARG A 144 -29.30 -35.76 -9.51
N LEU A 145 -28.70 -35.44 -8.36
CA LEU A 145 -29.21 -35.90 -7.07
C LEU A 145 -30.47 -35.11 -6.71
N ARG A 146 -31.51 -35.79 -6.27
CA ARG A 146 -32.71 -35.18 -5.72
C ARG A 146 -32.30 -34.27 -4.56
N SER A 147 -32.81 -33.06 -4.53
CA SER A 147 -32.53 -32.08 -3.46
C SER A 147 -31.09 -31.57 -3.39
N SER A 148 -30.30 -31.72 -4.46
CA SER A 148 -28.91 -31.20 -4.45
C SER A 148 -28.83 -29.69 -4.37
N GLY A 149 -29.90 -28.94 -4.71
CA GLY A 149 -29.89 -27.47 -4.83
C GLY A 149 -28.97 -26.94 -5.94
N LEU A 150 -28.39 -27.82 -6.78
CA LEU A 150 -27.44 -27.45 -7.84
C LEU A 150 -28.01 -27.69 -9.22
N ARG A 151 -28.00 -26.68 -10.05
CA ARG A 151 -28.41 -26.72 -11.46
C ARG A 151 -27.30 -26.18 -12.36
N ILE A 152 -27.21 -26.69 -13.60
CA ILE A 152 -26.19 -26.25 -14.56
C ILE A 152 -26.84 -25.94 -15.89
N THR A 153 -26.61 -24.73 -16.42
CA THR A 153 -27.11 -24.27 -17.70
C THR A 153 -25.98 -23.65 -18.54
N GLU A 154 -26.21 -23.48 -19.84
CA GLU A 154 -25.32 -22.69 -20.69
C GLU A 154 -25.82 -21.23 -20.76
N TYR A 155 -24.90 -20.29 -20.69
CA TYR A 155 -25.19 -18.87 -20.85
C TYR A 155 -25.43 -18.55 -22.33
N THR A 156 -26.58 -17.93 -22.66
CA THR A 156 -26.98 -17.72 -24.06
C THR A 156 -26.64 -16.33 -24.61
N GLY A 157 -26.04 -15.44 -23.79
CA GLY A 157 -25.75 -14.05 -24.17
C GLY A 157 -26.88 -13.06 -23.89
N ARG A 158 -28.11 -13.54 -23.55
CA ARG A 158 -29.27 -12.71 -23.21
C ARG A 158 -29.72 -12.85 -21.75
N GLY A 159 -28.86 -13.42 -20.90
CA GLY A 159 -29.14 -13.72 -19.50
C GLY A 159 -28.86 -15.16 -19.15
N VAL A 160 -29.21 -15.56 -17.94
CA VAL A 160 -28.98 -16.93 -17.41
C VAL A 160 -30.28 -17.71 -17.51
N PRO A 161 -30.42 -18.67 -18.46
CA PRO A 161 -31.63 -19.48 -18.59
C PRO A 161 -31.92 -20.28 -17.32
N GLY A 162 -33.19 -20.35 -16.93
CA GLY A 162 -33.63 -21.12 -15.77
C GLY A 162 -33.38 -20.44 -14.41
N LEU A 163 -33.06 -19.14 -14.42
CA LEU A 163 -32.95 -18.35 -13.20
C LEU A 163 -34.37 -17.93 -12.72
N PRO A 164 -34.86 -18.43 -11.58
CA PRO A 164 -36.15 -18.02 -11.03
C PRO A 164 -35.99 -16.68 -10.27
N GLY A 165 -36.31 -15.57 -10.93
CA GLY A 165 -36.23 -14.24 -10.33
C GLY A 165 -34.80 -13.68 -10.21
N ARG A 166 -34.59 -12.67 -9.34
CA ARG A 166 -33.28 -12.05 -9.15
C ARG A 166 -32.39 -12.89 -8.23
N PRO A 167 -31.09 -13.02 -8.53
CA PRO A 167 -30.15 -13.69 -7.61
C PRO A 167 -29.87 -12.80 -6.39
N ASP A 168 -29.61 -13.42 -5.25
CA ASP A 168 -29.12 -12.76 -4.05
C ASP A 168 -27.60 -12.53 -4.13
N ILE A 169 -26.89 -13.51 -4.74
CA ILE A 169 -25.43 -13.46 -4.92
C ILE A 169 -25.09 -13.91 -6.35
N VAL A 170 -24.11 -13.23 -6.95
CA VAL A 170 -23.47 -13.66 -8.20
C VAL A 170 -21.99 -13.90 -7.92
N VAL A 171 -21.51 -15.08 -8.27
CA VAL A 171 -20.09 -15.44 -8.23
C VAL A 171 -19.52 -15.32 -9.64
N ASP A 172 -18.55 -14.43 -9.81
CA ASP A 172 -17.77 -14.26 -11.02
C ASP A 172 -16.57 -15.21 -11.00
N ALA A 173 -16.66 -16.28 -11.79
CA ALA A 173 -15.62 -17.27 -12.00
C ALA A 173 -15.26 -17.40 -13.50
N ILE A 174 -15.28 -16.26 -14.24
CA ILE A 174 -15.04 -16.24 -15.68
C ILE A 174 -13.56 -16.31 -15.98
N PHE A 175 -12.79 -15.32 -15.52
CA PHE A 175 -11.36 -15.20 -15.74
C PHE A 175 -10.62 -14.96 -14.42
N GLY A 176 -9.45 -15.59 -14.26
CA GLY A 176 -8.49 -15.33 -13.20
C GLY A 176 -7.25 -14.60 -13.74
N THR A 177 -6.08 -14.83 -13.12
CA THR A 177 -4.80 -14.18 -13.46
C THR A 177 -4.32 -14.34 -14.91
N GLY A 178 -4.93 -15.20 -15.70
CA GLY A 178 -4.56 -15.42 -17.11
C GLY A 178 -5.17 -14.44 -18.11
N PHE A 179 -6.01 -13.50 -17.66
CA PHE A 179 -6.69 -12.57 -18.55
C PHE A 179 -5.83 -11.32 -18.83
N SER A 180 -5.86 -10.86 -20.08
CA SER A 180 -5.35 -9.56 -20.52
C SER A 180 -6.09 -9.09 -21.77
N GLY A 181 -6.18 -7.78 -21.98
CA GLY A 181 -6.80 -7.18 -23.18
C GLY A 181 -8.30 -6.90 -23.05
N ASN A 182 -9.06 -7.13 -24.12
CA ASN A 182 -10.47 -6.78 -24.22
C ASN A 182 -11.38 -8.01 -24.13
N LEU A 183 -12.53 -7.85 -23.48
CA LEU A 183 -13.61 -8.82 -23.48
C LEU A 183 -14.39 -8.76 -24.80
N ALA A 184 -14.90 -9.92 -25.25
CA ALA A 184 -15.71 -10.00 -26.45
C ALA A 184 -16.85 -11.04 -26.30
N GLY A 185 -17.84 -10.99 -27.18
CA GLY A 185 -18.88 -12.00 -27.30
C GLY A 185 -19.63 -12.27 -26.00
N ARG A 186 -19.72 -13.54 -25.63
CA ARG A 186 -20.48 -14.01 -24.45
C ARG A 186 -19.87 -13.53 -23.12
N GLU A 187 -18.56 -13.40 -23.06
CA GLU A 187 -17.82 -12.94 -21.87
C GLU A 187 -18.16 -11.47 -21.58
N LEU A 188 -18.15 -10.61 -22.60
CA LEU A 188 -18.56 -9.20 -22.46
C LEU A 188 -20.03 -9.08 -22.03
N ALA A 189 -20.92 -9.85 -22.66
CA ALA A 189 -22.33 -9.87 -22.31
C ALA A 189 -22.56 -10.34 -20.87
N ALA A 190 -21.80 -11.34 -20.41
CA ALA A 190 -21.89 -11.83 -19.04
C ALA A 190 -21.40 -10.81 -18.02
N VAL A 191 -20.29 -10.11 -18.28
CA VAL A 191 -19.78 -9.04 -17.42
C VAL A 191 -20.78 -7.88 -17.34
N SER A 192 -21.39 -7.48 -18.46
CA SER A 192 -22.46 -6.47 -18.44
C SER A 192 -23.64 -6.93 -17.59
N TRP A 193 -24.12 -8.17 -17.79
CA TRP A 193 -25.22 -8.73 -17.01
C TRP A 193 -24.88 -8.78 -15.50
N ILE A 194 -23.66 -9.18 -15.12
CA ILE A 194 -23.23 -9.17 -13.71
C ILE A 194 -23.28 -7.77 -13.12
N ASN A 195 -22.78 -6.77 -13.86
CA ASN A 195 -22.72 -5.39 -13.39
C ASN A 195 -24.12 -4.73 -13.29
N ASP A 196 -25.08 -5.18 -14.10
CA ASP A 196 -26.46 -4.68 -14.12
C ASP A 196 -27.33 -5.33 -13.03
N THR A 197 -26.84 -6.38 -12.38
CA THR A 197 -27.59 -7.03 -11.29
C THR A 197 -27.50 -6.22 -10.00
N ALA A 198 -28.57 -6.23 -9.20
CA ALA A 198 -28.57 -5.69 -7.84
C ALA A 198 -28.05 -6.70 -6.80
N ALA A 199 -27.51 -7.85 -7.23
CA ALA A 199 -27.00 -8.89 -6.34
C ALA A 199 -25.67 -8.50 -5.70
N PHE A 200 -25.32 -9.19 -4.60
CA PHE A 200 -23.95 -9.14 -4.07
C PHE A 200 -23.01 -9.90 -5.01
N VAL A 201 -22.01 -9.22 -5.57
CA VAL A 201 -21.07 -9.78 -6.55
C VAL A 201 -19.76 -10.18 -5.84
N ALA A 202 -19.37 -11.47 -5.97
CA ALA A 202 -18.12 -11.99 -5.45
C ALA A 202 -17.26 -12.56 -6.59
N SER A 203 -16.06 -12.00 -6.80
CA SER A 203 -15.12 -12.47 -7.84
C SER A 203 -14.11 -13.46 -7.30
N VAL A 204 -13.89 -14.52 -8.07
CA VAL A 204 -12.90 -15.58 -7.78
C VAL A 204 -11.55 -15.12 -8.30
N ASP A 205 -10.57 -15.05 -7.42
CA ASP A 205 -9.18 -14.70 -7.67
C ASP A 205 -8.94 -13.24 -8.08
N ILE A 206 -9.62 -12.75 -9.11
CA ILE A 206 -9.62 -11.34 -9.55
C ILE A 206 -10.90 -11.04 -10.32
N ALA A 207 -11.40 -9.82 -10.25
CA ALA A 207 -12.57 -9.39 -11.01
C ALA A 207 -12.33 -9.58 -12.51
N SER A 208 -13.19 -10.33 -13.18
CA SER A 208 -13.03 -10.66 -14.60
C SER A 208 -13.01 -9.40 -15.46
N GLY A 209 -11.98 -9.28 -16.31
CA GLY A 209 -11.69 -8.11 -17.12
C GLY A 209 -10.59 -7.20 -16.58
N VAL A 210 -10.09 -7.45 -15.36
CA VAL A 210 -8.94 -6.75 -14.77
C VAL A 210 -7.66 -7.53 -15.06
N ASP A 211 -6.61 -6.85 -15.52
CA ASP A 211 -5.26 -7.42 -15.63
C ASP A 211 -4.62 -7.55 -14.24
N ALA A 212 -4.25 -8.74 -13.86
CA ALA A 212 -3.76 -9.07 -12.52
C ALA A 212 -2.42 -8.40 -12.16
N SER A 213 -1.60 -8.08 -13.15
CA SER A 213 -0.26 -7.51 -12.97
C SER A 213 -0.24 -5.99 -12.96
N THR A 214 -1.20 -5.35 -13.63
CA THR A 214 -1.21 -3.90 -13.87
C THR A 214 -2.44 -3.18 -13.32
N GLY A 215 -3.54 -3.91 -13.06
CA GLY A 215 -4.83 -3.32 -12.68
C GLY A 215 -5.54 -2.59 -13.81
N THR A 216 -5.06 -2.73 -15.05
CA THR A 216 -5.72 -2.11 -16.19
C THR A 216 -6.97 -2.88 -16.59
N VAL A 217 -7.97 -2.15 -17.06
CA VAL A 217 -9.20 -2.69 -17.68
C VAL A 217 -9.18 -2.31 -19.14
N GLY A 218 -9.46 -3.26 -20.01
CA GLY A 218 -9.59 -3.00 -21.44
C GLY A 218 -10.88 -2.23 -21.74
N ASN A 219 -11.92 -2.95 -22.13
CA ASN A 219 -13.24 -2.34 -22.43
C ASN A 219 -14.29 -2.52 -21.33
N ALA A 220 -14.19 -3.56 -20.51
CA ALA A 220 -15.10 -3.81 -19.39
C ALA A 220 -14.46 -4.72 -18.33
N ALA A 221 -14.93 -4.61 -17.10
CA ALA A 221 -14.61 -5.54 -16.01
C ALA A 221 -15.78 -5.64 -15.02
N VAL A 222 -15.88 -6.75 -14.34
CA VAL A 222 -16.81 -6.95 -13.22
C VAL A 222 -16.51 -5.94 -12.12
N LYS A 223 -17.56 -5.38 -11.51
CA LYS A 223 -17.48 -4.57 -10.29
C LYS A 223 -17.91 -5.43 -9.11
N ALA A 224 -16.94 -5.99 -8.42
CA ALA A 224 -17.18 -6.87 -7.28
C ALA A 224 -17.45 -6.09 -5.99
N ASN A 225 -18.25 -6.67 -5.08
CA ASN A 225 -18.34 -6.26 -3.69
C ASN A 225 -17.24 -6.96 -2.85
N LEU A 226 -16.89 -8.18 -3.24
CA LEU A 226 -15.87 -9.02 -2.62
C LEU A 226 -15.00 -9.65 -3.71
N THR A 227 -13.69 -9.64 -3.54
CA THR A 227 -12.77 -10.48 -4.33
C THR A 227 -11.98 -11.36 -3.39
N VAL A 228 -12.02 -12.68 -3.61
CA VAL A 228 -11.23 -13.64 -2.84
C VAL A 228 -10.05 -14.09 -3.68
N ALA A 229 -8.88 -13.53 -3.37
CA ALA A 229 -7.62 -13.80 -4.06
C ALA A 229 -7.03 -15.14 -3.61
N MET A 230 -6.64 -15.99 -4.54
CA MET A 230 -6.08 -17.31 -4.26
C MET A 230 -4.58 -17.22 -3.98
N GLY A 231 -4.15 -17.67 -2.80
CA GLY A 231 -2.78 -17.72 -2.32
C GLY A 231 -2.21 -16.34 -1.97
N LEU A 232 -2.05 -15.46 -2.96
CA LEU A 232 -1.60 -14.07 -2.77
C LEU A 232 -2.54 -13.08 -3.45
N ALA A 233 -2.65 -11.89 -2.86
CA ALA A 233 -3.26 -10.77 -3.55
C ALA A 233 -2.39 -10.36 -4.75
N LYS A 234 -3.04 -9.90 -5.84
CA LYS A 234 -2.37 -9.45 -7.06
C LYS A 234 -2.20 -7.94 -7.04
N ILE A 235 -1.21 -7.44 -7.77
CA ILE A 235 -0.98 -6.00 -7.92
C ILE A 235 -2.26 -5.32 -8.43
N GLY A 236 -2.93 -5.96 -9.41
CA GLY A 236 -4.15 -5.45 -10.03
C GLY A 236 -5.35 -5.23 -9.11
N HIS A 237 -5.36 -5.82 -7.90
CA HIS A 237 -6.40 -5.52 -6.91
C HIS A 237 -6.30 -4.11 -6.32
N TYR A 238 -5.10 -3.51 -6.33
CA TYR A 238 -4.80 -2.30 -5.57
C TYR A 238 -4.28 -1.14 -6.41
N VAL A 239 -4.09 -1.34 -7.72
CA VAL A 239 -3.61 -0.27 -8.61
C VAL A 239 -4.53 -0.11 -9.82
N GLY A 240 -4.49 1.06 -10.43
CA GLY A 240 -5.27 1.37 -11.62
C GLY A 240 -6.79 1.19 -11.42
N GLN A 241 -7.49 0.91 -12.50
CA GLN A 241 -8.94 0.68 -12.49
C GLN A 241 -9.34 -0.57 -11.70
N GLY A 242 -8.43 -1.53 -11.52
CA GLY A 242 -8.68 -2.75 -10.75
C GLY A 242 -8.96 -2.49 -9.28
N CYS A 243 -8.43 -1.39 -8.71
CA CYS A 243 -8.75 -0.96 -7.35
C CYS A 243 -10.26 -0.71 -7.16
N ASP A 244 -10.90 -0.03 -8.12
CA ASP A 244 -12.32 0.28 -8.09
C ASP A 244 -13.22 -0.93 -8.43
N ARG A 245 -12.62 -2.00 -8.97
CA ARG A 245 -13.34 -3.21 -9.40
C ARG A 245 -13.29 -4.35 -8.39
N SER A 246 -12.29 -4.33 -7.51
CA SER A 246 -12.01 -5.47 -6.61
C SER A 246 -12.90 -5.53 -5.37
N GLY A 247 -13.50 -4.41 -4.96
CA GLY A 247 -14.25 -4.35 -3.70
C GLY A 247 -13.39 -4.73 -2.49
N ASN A 248 -13.96 -5.45 -1.55
CA ASN A 248 -13.21 -5.94 -0.37
C ASN A 248 -12.36 -7.15 -0.78
N VAL A 249 -11.04 -7.00 -0.75
CA VAL A 249 -10.10 -8.06 -1.12
C VAL A 249 -9.76 -8.93 0.10
N ARG A 250 -10.06 -10.24 0.02
CA ARG A 250 -9.67 -11.27 0.98
C ARG A 250 -8.67 -12.22 0.34
N ILE A 251 -7.83 -12.86 1.12
CA ILE A 251 -6.85 -13.83 0.62
C ILE A 251 -7.22 -15.21 1.16
N ALA A 252 -7.45 -16.14 0.25
CA ALA A 252 -7.69 -17.53 0.57
C ALA A 252 -6.36 -18.31 0.64
N ASP A 253 -6.15 -19.05 1.72
CA ASP A 253 -5.10 -20.06 1.77
C ASP A 253 -5.52 -21.26 0.91
N ILE A 254 -4.71 -21.54 -0.10
CA ILE A 254 -4.93 -22.66 -1.01
C ILE A 254 -3.93 -23.81 -0.75
N SER A 255 -3.27 -23.82 0.39
CA SER A 255 -2.27 -24.82 0.82
C SER A 255 -0.94 -24.77 0.06
N ILE A 256 -0.56 -23.62 -0.51
CA ILE A 256 0.81 -23.42 -0.99
C ILE A 256 1.69 -23.08 0.24
N PRO A 257 2.75 -23.85 0.51
CA PRO A 257 3.60 -23.59 1.66
C PRO A 257 4.18 -22.17 1.65
N PRO A 258 4.14 -21.43 2.77
CA PRO A 258 4.68 -20.06 2.85
C PRO A 258 6.15 -19.96 2.43
N ALA A 259 6.90 -21.05 2.55
CA ALA A 259 8.30 -21.12 2.09
C ALA A 259 8.45 -20.91 0.57
N LEU A 260 7.43 -21.23 -0.24
CA LEU A 260 7.40 -20.95 -1.67
C LEU A 260 6.95 -19.52 -1.99
N LEU A 261 6.08 -18.93 -1.16
CA LEU A 261 5.49 -17.59 -1.36
C LEU A 261 6.47 -16.49 -0.98
N ARG A 262 7.70 -16.58 -1.45
CA ARG A 262 8.76 -15.61 -1.13
C ARG A 262 8.89 -14.54 -2.21
N ALA A 263 9.25 -13.34 -1.77
CA ALA A 263 9.58 -12.24 -2.66
C ALA A 263 10.75 -12.65 -3.59
N GLY A 264 10.53 -12.49 -4.90
CA GLY A 264 11.56 -12.64 -5.92
C GLY A 264 12.37 -11.35 -6.12
N ARG A 265 13.04 -11.22 -7.26
CA ARG A 265 13.63 -9.94 -7.69
C ARG A 265 12.51 -8.92 -7.90
N ASN A 266 12.75 -7.67 -7.48
CA ASN A 266 11.83 -6.54 -7.67
C ASN A 266 10.43 -6.78 -7.05
N PRO A 267 10.32 -7.06 -5.75
CA PRO A 267 9.05 -7.32 -5.10
C PRO A 267 8.13 -6.10 -5.11
N VAL A 268 6.82 -6.36 -5.04
CA VAL A 268 5.82 -5.34 -4.79
C VAL A 268 5.12 -5.67 -3.49
N PHE A 269 5.01 -4.70 -2.60
CA PHE A 269 4.36 -4.85 -1.31
C PHE A 269 3.18 -3.90 -1.17
N ARG A 270 2.14 -4.34 -0.49
CA ARG A 270 1.11 -3.44 0.04
C ARG A 270 1.53 -3.00 1.43
N VAL A 271 1.55 -1.69 1.66
CA VAL A 271 1.86 -1.11 2.97
C VAL A 271 0.65 -1.21 3.88
N ARG A 272 0.83 -1.68 5.11
CA ARG A 272 -0.19 -1.82 6.14
C ARG A 272 0.22 -1.07 7.41
N ALA A 273 -0.72 -0.84 8.31
CA ALA A 273 -0.48 -0.17 9.59
C ALA A 273 0.68 -0.79 10.38
N ASP A 274 0.70 -2.12 10.52
CA ASP A 274 1.75 -2.85 11.27
C ASP A 274 3.14 -2.65 10.65
N ASP A 275 3.22 -2.57 9.32
CA ASP A 275 4.47 -2.35 8.59
C ASP A 275 5.04 -0.96 8.92
N VAL A 276 4.17 0.04 9.09
CA VAL A 276 4.57 1.42 9.41
C VAL A 276 4.84 1.59 10.91
N ALA A 277 3.98 1.05 11.76
CA ALA A 277 4.14 1.11 13.23
C ALA A 277 5.52 0.65 13.68
N SER A 278 6.04 -0.43 13.06
CA SER A 278 7.37 -0.98 13.36
C SER A 278 8.55 -0.09 12.95
N LEU A 279 8.30 0.93 12.12
CA LEU A 279 9.33 1.83 11.56
C LEU A 279 9.37 3.20 12.22
N LEU A 280 8.27 3.60 12.87
CA LEU A 280 8.22 4.89 13.52
C LEU A 280 9.17 4.91 14.70
N PRO A 281 10.07 5.92 14.78
CA PRO A 281 11.06 5.98 15.85
C PRO A 281 10.39 6.13 17.22
N SER A 282 10.78 5.28 18.17
CA SER A 282 10.42 5.48 19.57
C SER A 282 11.20 6.67 20.15
N ARG A 283 10.58 7.45 21.03
CA ARG A 283 11.28 8.48 21.78
C ARG A 283 11.78 7.91 23.12
N PRO A 284 13.09 7.74 23.34
CA PRO A 284 13.61 7.38 24.63
C PRO A 284 13.38 8.51 25.66
N ARG A 285 13.36 8.17 26.94
CA ARG A 285 13.06 9.15 28.01
C ARG A 285 14.08 10.30 28.10
N ASP A 286 15.30 10.07 27.67
CA ASP A 286 16.42 11.02 27.62
C ASP A 286 16.53 11.77 26.27
N ALA A 287 15.52 11.63 25.38
CA ALA A 287 15.52 12.32 24.11
C ALA A 287 15.51 13.84 24.30
N HIS A 288 16.34 14.51 23.52
CA HIS A 288 16.38 15.97 23.45
C HIS A 288 16.16 16.46 22.00
N LYS A 289 15.89 17.77 21.83
CA LYS A 289 15.49 18.34 20.53
C LYS A 289 16.45 18.02 19.36
N TYR A 290 17.74 17.82 19.62
CA TYR A 290 18.71 17.51 18.57
C TYR A 290 18.87 16.00 18.31
N SER A 291 18.49 15.14 19.25
CA SER A 291 18.52 13.69 19.05
C SER A 291 17.26 13.18 18.33
N ALA A 292 16.20 13.99 18.28
CA ALA A 292 14.94 13.64 17.63
C ALA A 292 14.86 14.09 16.16
N GLY A 293 16.02 14.41 15.54
CA GLY A 293 16.11 14.76 14.13
C GLY A 293 16.00 16.25 13.84
N LYS A 294 16.79 16.73 12.89
CA LYS A 294 16.92 18.13 12.49
C LYS A 294 16.56 18.27 11.01
N VAL A 295 15.54 19.06 10.70
CA VAL A 295 15.07 19.29 9.33
C VAL A 295 15.36 20.70 8.89
N LEU A 296 15.96 20.87 7.71
CA LEU A 296 16.02 22.13 7.00
C LEU A 296 14.93 22.09 5.90
N VAL A 297 13.99 23.04 5.95
CA VAL A 297 12.99 23.26 4.91
C VAL A 297 13.43 24.47 4.08
N ILE A 298 13.53 24.30 2.77
CA ILE A 298 13.86 25.36 1.79
C ILE A 298 12.64 25.52 0.89
N ALA A 299 11.81 26.54 1.15
CA ALA A 299 10.48 26.62 0.56
C ALA A 299 9.98 28.07 0.48
N GLY A 300 9.00 28.29 -0.39
CA GLY A 300 8.28 29.54 -0.48
C GLY A 300 8.86 30.53 -1.47
N SER A 301 7.98 31.40 -1.93
CA SER A 301 8.25 32.61 -2.72
C SER A 301 7.15 33.62 -2.43
N ARG A 302 7.32 34.85 -2.92
CA ARG A 302 6.34 35.96 -2.72
C ARG A 302 4.90 35.53 -3.09
N LEU A 303 4.74 34.68 -4.08
CA LEU A 303 3.43 34.18 -4.55
C LEU A 303 2.91 32.97 -3.76
N PHE A 304 3.79 32.18 -3.15
CA PHE A 304 3.43 30.90 -2.52
C PHE A 304 3.81 30.87 -1.04
N THR A 305 3.10 31.66 -0.23
CA THR A 305 3.39 31.82 1.20
C THR A 305 2.86 30.68 2.07
N GLY A 306 1.88 29.90 1.59
CA GLY A 306 1.28 28.77 2.32
C GLY A 306 2.13 27.51 2.33
N ALA A 307 2.83 27.21 1.24
CA ALA A 307 3.62 26.00 1.08
C ALA A 307 4.71 25.81 2.16
N PRO A 308 5.56 26.84 2.47
CA PRO A 308 6.55 26.71 3.54
C PRO A 308 5.93 26.50 4.93
N LEU A 309 4.74 27.07 5.20
CA LEU A 309 4.03 26.87 6.46
C LEU A 309 3.63 25.39 6.63
N MET A 310 2.94 24.84 5.63
CA MET A 310 2.45 23.46 5.66
C MET A 310 3.59 22.47 5.74
N THR A 311 4.67 22.68 4.96
CA THR A 311 5.84 21.79 4.97
C THR A 311 6.55 21.81 6.34
N ALA A 312 6.78 22.99 6.92
CA ALA A 312 7.46 23.12 8.20
C ALA A 312 6.62 22.56 9.36
N GLN A 313 5.31 22.82 9.38
CA GLN A 313 4.40 22.26 10.38
C GLN A 313 4.33 20.74 10.30
N ALA A 314 4.21 20.17 9.09
CA ALA A 314 4.18 18.73 8.90
C ALA A 314 5.49 18.06 9.35
N ALA A 315 6.65 18.70 9.10
CA ALA A 315 7.93 18.22 9.59
C ALA A 315 7.99 18.20 11.12
N LEU A 316 7.48 19.22 11.82
CA LEU A 316 7.37 19.18 13.28
C LEU A 316 6.39 18.12 13.77
N ARG A 317 5.20 18.04 13.18
CA ARG A 317 4.16 17.08 13.55
C ARG A 317 4.58 15.62 13.32
N SER A 318 5.54 15.38 12.41
CA SER A 318 6.11 14.03 12.21
C SER A 318 6.98 13.53 13.37
N GLY A 319 7.31 14.42 14.31
CA GLY A 319 8.17 14.10 15.45
C GLY A 319 9.60 14.61 15.34
N ALA A 320 9.98 15.38 14.30
CA ALA A 320 11.28 16.03 14.24
C ALA A 320 11.51 16.95 15.44
N GLY A 321 12.71 16.91 16.02
CA GLY A 321 13.04 17.68 17.22
C GLY A 321 13.36 19.14 16.97
N ALA A 322 13.80 19.50 15.74
CA ALA A 322 14.08 20.87 15.34
C ALA A 322 13.81 21.06 13.83
N VAL A 323 13.10 22.11 13.49
CA VAL A 323 12.85 22.51 12.11
C VAL A 323 13.35 23.93 11.88
N VAL A 324 14.20 24.09 10.87
CA VAL A 324 14.64 25.38 10.34
C VAL A 324 13.95 25.61 9.00
N LEU A 325 13.31 26.75 8.83
CA LEU A 325 12.68 27.15 7.56
C LEU A 325 13.51 28.29 6.94
N ALA A 326 14.06 28.04 5.76
CA ALA A 326 14.69 29.03 4.90
C ALA A 326 13.70 29.50 3.83
N PHE A 327 13.52 30.81 3.71
CA PHE A 327 12.51 31.43 2.85
C PHE A 327 12.96 32.86 2.41
N PRO A 328 12.40 33.40 1.31
CA PRO A 328 12.71 34.79 0.87
C PRO A 328 12.46 35.83 1.95
N ALA A 329 13.40 36.76 2.15
CA ALA A 329 13.37 37.73 3.26
C ALA A 329 12.08 38.55 3.33
N SER A 330 11.47 38.89 2.18
CA SER A 330 10.21 39.64 2.10
C SER A 330 9.02 38.92 2.77
N MET A 331 9.09 37.60 2.97
CA MET A 331 8.02 36.84 3.59
C MET A 331 8.06 36.82 5.13
N HIS A 332 9.10 37.36 5.74
CA HIS A 332 9.35 37.20 7.17
C HIS A 332 8.15 37.64 8.05
N GLN A 333 7.59 38.80 7.81
CA GLN A 333 6.47 39.30 8.63
C GLN A 333 5.20 38.45 8.52
N ALA A 334 4.94 37.90 7.32
CA ALA A 334 3.78 37.05 7.09
C ALA A 334 3.92 35.71 7.79
N LEU A 335 5.11 35.08 7.75
CA LEU A 335 5.39 33.80 8.34
C LEU A 335 5.54 33.84 9.85
N ALA A 336 6.16 34.90 10.40
CA ALA A 336 6.40 35.06 11.84
C ALA A 336 5.12 35.11 12.68
N ARG A 337 4.01 35.51 12.10
CA ARG A 337 2.70 35.52 12.77
C ARG A 337 2.04 34.12 12.86
N ARG A 338 2.55 33.14 12.10
CA ARG A 338 1.91 31.85 11.93
C ARG A 338 2.75 30.64 12.40
N LEU A 339 4.06 30.84 12.57
CA LEU A 339 5.01 29.81 13.00
C LEU A 339 5.68 30.25 14.30
N THR A 340 5.44 29.55 15.39
CA THR A 340 6.01 29.81 16.71
C THR A 340 7.15 28.87 17.08
N GLU A 341 7.09 27.61 16.63
CA GLU A 341 8.05 26.58 17.00
C GLU A 341 9.14 26.32 15.95
N VAL A 342 9.06 27.00 14.79
CA VAL A 342 10.01 26.86 13.69
C VAL A 342 11.08 27.95 13.74
N ILE A 343 12.35 27.56 13.61
CA ILE A 343 13.45 28.52 13.51
C ILE A 343 13.43 29.13 12.09
N MET A 344 13.18 30.44 12.00
CA MET A 344 13.05 31.13 10.73
C MET A 344 14.38 31.73 10.27
N VAL A 345 14.76 31.45 9.01
CA VAL A 345 15.97 31.94 8.36
C VAL A 345 15.58 32.68 7.07
N PRO A 346 15.35 34.00 7.14
CA PRO A 346 15.18 34.81 5.93
C PRO A 346 16.48 34.81 5.13
N VAL A 347 16.37 34.55 3.80
CA VAL A 347 17.53 34.54 2.91
C VAL A 347 17.41 35.55 1.78
N VAL A 348 18.52 35.84 1.12
CA VAL A 348 18.56 36.73 -0.05
C VAL A 348 17.64 36.16 -1.14
N GLU A 349 16.83 37.06 -1.71
CA GLU A 349 15.83 36.74 -2.73
C GLU A 349 16.19 37.36 -4.10
N THR A 350 15.65 36.74 -5.14
CA THR A 350 15.70 37.25 -6.52
C THR A 350 14.75 38.46 -6.67
N ALA A 351 14.84 39.18 -7.77
CA ALA A 351 13.89 40.23 -8.11
C ALA A 351 12.43 39.73 -8.18
N ALA A 352 12.24 38.47 -8.51
CA ALA A 352 10.93 37.81 -8.51
C ALA A 352 10.40 37.47 -7.10
N GLY A 353 11.20 37.66 -6.05
CA GLY A 353 10.83 37.33 -4.68
C GLY A 353 10.90 35.83 -4.37
N SER A 354 11.91 35.19 -4.91
CA SER A 354 12.20 33.77 -4.74
C SER A 354 13.62 33.56 -4.21
N ILE A 355 14.01 32.35 -3.82
CA ILE A 355 15.36 32.07 -3.32
C ILE A 355 16.35 32.03 -4.47
N GLY A 356 17.38 32.89 -4.43
CA GLY A 356 18.42 32.99 -5.45
C GLY A 356 19.76 32.37 -5.04
N LEU A 357 20.74 32.40 -5.98
CA LEU A 357 22.10 31.87 -5.76
C LEU A 357 22.83 32.56 -4.60
N GLY A 358 22.51 33.83 -4.31
CA GLY A 358 23.07 34.55 -3.18
C GLY A 358 22.78 33.97 -1.81
N ALA A 359 21.74 33.11 -1.70
CA ALA A 359 21.41 32.40 -0.46
C ALA A 359 22.30 31.15 -0.21
N LEU A 360 23.02 30.69 -1.23
CA LEU A 360 23.73 29.41 -1.19
C LEU A 360 24.79 29.29 -0.08
N PRO A 361 25.66 30.30 0.20
CA PRO A 361 26.69 30.16 1.24
C PRO A 361 26.08 29.88 2.63
N GLY A 362 25.11 30.70 3.06
CA GLY A 362 24.46 30.50 4.37
C GLY A 362 23.63 29.22 4.47
N LEU A 363 23.08 28.76 3.36
CA LEU A 363 22.30 27.53 3.32
C LEU A 363 23.17 26.25 3.27
N ARG A 364 24.43 26.34 2.83
CA ARG A 364 25.40 25.23 2.97
C ARG A 364 25.67 24.90 4.42
N ASP A 365 25.92 25.91 5.26
CA ASP A 365 26.17 25.74 6.69
C ASP A 365 24.93 25.17 7.41
N ARG A 366 23.75 25.66 7.07
CA ARG A 366 22.48 25.13 7.59
C ARG A 366 22.21 23.71 7.09
N GLY A 367 22.56 23.41 5.85
CA GLY A 367 22.50 22.06 5.29
C GLY A 367 23.42 21.08 6.05
N ALA A 368 24.64 21.50 6.40
CA ALA A 368 25.57 20.69 7.19
C ALA A 368 25.00 20.35 8.58
N TRP A 369 24.27 21.27 9.21
CA TRP A 369 23.59 21.06 10.50
C TRP A 369 22.42 20.07 10.41
N ALA A 370 21.68 20.02 9.30
CA ALA A 370 20.47 19.24 9.14
C ALA A 370 20.77 17.72 9.01
N ASP A 371 19.85 16.89 9.46
CA ASP A 371 19.86 15.43 9.23
C ASP A 371 19.07 15.07 7.95
N ALA A 372 18.08 15.91 7.58
CA ALA A 372 17.35 15.84 6.32
C ALA A 372 16.95 17.23 5.82
N ILE A 373 16.83 17.37 4.50
CA ILE A 373 16.47 18.63 3.83
C ILE A 373 15.23 18.41 2.97
N ALA A 374 14.19 19.22 3.18
CA ALA A 374 13.02 19.32 2.30
C ALA A 374 13.18 20.54 1.40
N ILE A 375 13.06 20.36 0.08
CA ILE A 375 13.22 21.47 -0.88
C ILE A 375 12.16 21.40 -1.98
N GLY A 376 11.59 22.56 -2.32
CA GLY A 376 10.75 22.66 -3.52
C GLY A 376 9.38 23.29 -3.33
N PRO A 377 8.64 23.04 -2.24
CA PRO A 377 7.32 23.60 -2.05
C PRO A 377 7.28 25.13 -2.23
N GLY A 378 6.57 25.59 -3.28
CA GLY A 378 6.36 27.00 -3.55
C GLY A 378 7.60 27.84 -3.89
N LEU A 379 8.69 27.23 -4.35
CA LEU A 379 9.93 27.98 -4.70
C LEU A 379 9.79 28.87 -5.93
N SER A 380 8.77 28.66 -6.75
CA SER A 380 8.62 29.23 -8.10
C SER A 380 9.61 28.65 -9.12
N ARG A 381 9.41 29.02 -10.41
CA ARG A 381 10.24 28.54 -11.54
C ARG A 381 11.12 29.64 -12.13
N ASP A 382 11.51 30.60 -11.29
CA ASP A 382 12.51 31.58 -11.67
C ASP A 382 13.84 30.91 -12.03
N GLU A 383 14.53 31.39 -13.08
CA GLU A 383 15.75 30.73 -13.60
C GLU A 383 16.88 30.67 -12.57
N GLU A 384 17.06 31.74 -11.80
CA GLU A 384 18.07 31.81 -10.76
C GLU A 384 17.74 30.84 -9.62
N THR A 385 16.44 30.73 -9.27
CA THR A 385 15.98 29.74 -8.29
C THR A 385 16.21 28.31 -8.77
N MET A 386 15.95 28.03 -10.04
CA MET A 386 16.24 26.71 -10.61
C MET A 386 17.75 26.39 -10.60
N ALA A 387 18.60 27.41 -10.88
CA ALA A 387 20.06 27.28 -10.76
C ALA A 387 20.48 27.03 -9.30
N PHE A 388 19.90 27.76 -8.34
CA PHE A 388 20.12 27.55 -6.92
C PHE A 388 19.78 26.12 -6.48
N VAL A 389 18.62 25.59 -6.88
CA VAL A 389 18.21 24.21 -6.56
C VAL A 389 19.22 23.19 -7.08
N ARG A 390 19.70 23.35 -8.30
CA ARG A 390 20.73 22.45 -8.87
C ARG A 390 22.04 22.53 -8.08
N GLU A 391 22.44 23.73 -7.69
CA GLU A 391 23.72 23.95 -7.03
C GLU A 391 23.71 23.47 -5.56
N ILE A 392 22.61 23.67 -4.81
CA ILE A 392 22.51 23.15 -3.44
C ILE A 392 22.47 21.64 -3.42
N LEU A 393 21.80 20.99 -4.38
CA LEU A 393 21.81 19.54 -4.53
C LEU A 393 23.21 19.01 -4.88
N ARG A 394 24.05 19.76 -5.59
CA ARG A 394 25.42 19.36 -5.92
C ARG A 394 26.40 19.50 -4.76
N THR A 395 26.18 20.48 -3.88
CA THR A 395 27.18 20.93 -2.92
C THR A 395 26.89 20.52 -1.48
N VAL A 396 25.64 20.20 -1.16
CA VAL A 396 25.24 19.74 0.19
C VAL A 396 24.97 18.23 0.16
N ASP A 397 25.89 17.44 0.74
CA ASP A 397 25.78 15.99 0.76
C ASP A 397 25.00 15.50 1.99
N LYS A 398 23.70 15.74 1.98
CA LYS A 398 22.71 15.33 3.00
C LYS A 398 21.51 14.66 2.33
N PRO A 399 20.72 13.86 3.06
CA PRO A 399 19.46 13.34 2.54
C PRO A 399 18.48 14.45 2.15
N PHE A 400 17.89 14.36 0.95
CA PHE A 400 16.92 15.33 0.46
C PHE A 400 15.56 14.70 0.19
N VAL A 401 14.48 15.46 0.45
CA VAL A 401 13.16 15.29 -0.13
C VAL A 401 12.94 16.42 -1.12
N VAL A 402 12.80 16.09 -2.39
CA VAL A 402 12.68 17.04 -3.51
C VAL A 402 11.28 16.96 -4.08
N ASP A 403 10.53 18.04 -4.02
CA ASP A 403 9.12 18.11 -4.45
C ASP A 403 8.85 19.36 -5.31
N ALA A 404 7.69 19.38 -5.92
CA ALA A 404 7.11 20.55 -6.59
C ALA A 404 8.11 21.25 -7.54
N ASP A 405 8.32 22.58 -7.37
CA ASP A 405 9.16 23.36 -8.28
C ASP A 405 10.63 22.89 -8.33
N ALA A 406 11.16 22.27 -7.25
CA ALA A 406 12.50 21.72 -7.28
C ALA A 406 12.64 20.49 -8.22
N LEU A 407 11.56 19.75 -8.49
CA LEU A 407 11.56 18.70 -9.50
C LEU A 407 11.76 19.26 -10.92
N PHE A 408 11.20 20.43 -11.21
CA PHE A 408 11.40 21.12 -12.49
C PHE A 408 12.85 21.52 -12.71
N ALA A 409 13.57 21.92 -11.65
CA ALA A 409 15.00 22.25 -11.73
C ALA A 409 15.86 21.08 -12.21
N LEU A 410 15.40 19.85 -12.01
CA LEU A 410 16.08 18.62 -12.38
C LEU A 410 15.80 18.17 -13.83
N LYS A 411 14.83 18.79 -14.52
CA LYS A 411 14.55 18.47 -15.94
C LYS A 411 15.80 18.72 -16.79
N GLY A 412 16.30 17.67 -17.44
CA GLY A 412 17.57 17.71 -18.20
C GLY A 412 18.84 17.63 -17.34
N TYR A 413 18.73 17.73 -16.01
CA TYR A 413 19.85 17.72 -15.07
C TYR A 413 19.83 16.55 -14.08
N ALA A 414 19.00 15.55 -14.30
CA ALA A 414 18.82 14.43 -13.38
C ALA A 414 20.11 13.61 -13.11
N SER A 415 21.16 13.76 -13.94
CA SER A 415 22.48 13.17 -13.68
C SER A 415 23.11 13.65 -12.37
N ILE A 416 22.69 14.81 -11.84
CA ILE A 416 23.11 15.31 -10.52
C ILE A 416 22.78 14.29 -9.44
N LEU A 417 21.61 13.67 -9.51
CA LEU A 417 21.13 12.70 -8.52
C LEU A 417 22.03 11.46 -8.42
N ARG A 418 22.53 10.99 -9.55
CA ARG A 418 23.39 9.79 -9.62
C ARG A 418 24.80 9.99 -9.07
N LYS A 419 25.24 11.24 -8.94
CA LYS A 419 26.58 11.60 -8.47
C LYS A 419 26.62 11.83 -6.96
N ARG A 420 25.46 11.75 -6.30
CA ARG A 420 25.36 11.99 -4.85
C ARG A 420 25.64 10.71 -4.07
N SER A 421 26.29 10.83 -2.92
CA SER A 421 26.42 9.78 -1.92
C SER A 421 25.21 9.76 -0.96
N ALA A 422 24.71 10.93 -0.56
CA ALA A 422 23.52 11.01 0.26
C ALA A 422 22.24 10.77 -0.56
N PRO A 423 21.27 10.04 -0.01
CA PRO A 423 20.06 9.63 -0.72
C PRO A 423 19.12 10.80 -1.02
N VAL A 424 18.33 10.62 -2.09
CA VAL A 424 17.27 11.56 -2.48
C VAL A 424 15.93 10.83 -2.59
N ILE A 425 14.89 11.45 -2.07
CA ILE A 425 13.49 11.08 -2.28
C ILE A 425 12.87 12.12 -3.21
N LEU A 426 12.32 11.68 -4.34
CA LEU A 426 11.56 12.50 -5.28
C LEU A 426 10.07 12.22 -5.09
N THR A 427 9.22 13.26 -5.02
CA THR A 427 7.79 13.12 -4.74
C THR A 427 6.89 13.67 -5.86
N PRO A 428 7.09 13.26 -7.15
CA PRO A 428 6.32 13.79 -8.26
C PRO A 428 4.87 13.30 -8.27
N HIS A 429 3.91 14.15 -8.67
CA HIS A 429 2.66 13.71 -9.24
C HIS A 429 2.85 13.32 -10.73
N ALA A 430 1.85 12.72 -11.38
CA ALA A 430 2.01 12.19 -12.74
C ALA A 430 2.51 13.24 -13.76
N GLY A 431 2.06 14.50 -13.68
CA GLY A 431 2.53 15.58 -14.55
C GLY A 431 3.98 16.00 -14.30
N GLU A 432 4.39 16.13 -13.04
CA GLU A 432 5.79 16.38 -12.65
C GLU A 432 6.69 15.22 -13.07
N PHE A 433 6.19 13.99 -12.88
CA PHE A 433 6.87 12.77 -13.30
C PHE A 433 7.14 12.77 -14.81
N ALA A 434 6.13 13.04 -15.62
CA ALA A 434 6.27 13.11 -17.08
C ALA A 434 7.26 14.20 -17.50
N SER A 435 7.26 15.35 -16.82
CA SER A 435 8.23 16.43 -17.07
C SER A 435 9.66 16.03 -16.74
N LEU A 436 9.87 15.29 -15.64
CA LEU A 436 11.20 14.88 -15.16
C LEU A 436 11.75 13.65 -15.90
N ALA A 437 10.91 12.63 -16.05
CA ALA A 437 11.30 11.33 -16.62
C ALA A 437 11.13 11.28 -18.14
N GLY A 438 10.35 12.18 -18.71
CA GLY A 438 9.85 12.08 -20.09
C GLY A 438 8.67 11.12 -20.21
N GLY A 439 7.95 11.17 -21.31
CA GLY A 439 6.77 10.33 -21.54
C GLY A 439 5.44 11.02 -21.21
N ASP A 440 4.37 10.24 -21.10
CA ASP A 440 3.01 10.71 -20.86
C ASP A 440 2.62 10.53 -19.39
N ALA A 441 1.94 11.52 -18.83
CA ALA A 441 1.39 11.48 -17.49
C ALA A 441 0.30 10.40 -17.33
N ALA A 442 -0.51 10.17 -18.35
CA ALA A 442 -1.54 9.14 -18.36
C ALA A 442 -0.95 7.72 -18.33
N ASP A 443 0.16 7.49 -19.05
CA ASP A 443 0.87 6.21 -19.02
C ASP A 443 1.54 5.99 -17.66
N ALA A 444 2.14 7.03 -17.07
CA ALA A 444 2.71 6.95 -15.73
C ALA A 444 1.63 6.61 -14.69
N ASP A 445 0.44 7.15 -14.85
CA ASP A 445 -0.73 6.89 -14.00
C ASP A 445 -1.26 5.46 -14.19
N ARG A 446 -1.33 5.02 -15.43
CA ARG A 446 -1.82 3.69 -15.81
C ARG A 446 -0.89 2.57 -15.35
N PHE A 447 0.43 2.78 -15.42
CA PHE A 447 1.46 1.77 -15.11
C PHE A 447 2.34 2.17 -13.92
N ARG A 448 1.73 2.71 -12.86
CA ARG A 448 2.38 3.34 -11.69
C ARG A 448 3.56 2.55 -11.11
N VAL A 449 3.40 1.24 -10.93
CA VAL A 449 4.43 0.39 -10.32
C VAL A 449 5.67 0.34 -11.21
N THR A 450 5.47 0.14 -12.52
CA THR A 450 6.58 0.08 -13.49
C THR A 450 7.22 1.46 -13.64
N ALA A 451 6.43 2.51 -13.83
CA ALA A 451 6.90 3.87 -13.99
C ALA A 451 7.75 4.34 -12.78
N ALA A 452 7.24 4.17 -11.56
CA ALA A 452 7.96 4.54 -10.35
C ALA A 452 9.28 3.75 -10.20
N ARG A 453 9.26 2.46 -10.50
CA ARG A 453 10.44 1.58 -10.39
C ARG A 453 11.51 1.93 -11.42
N ASP A 454 11.14 2.16 -12.67
CA ASP A 454 12.09 2.48 -13.74
C ASP A 454 12.73 3.85 -13.50
N ALA A 455 11.94 4.83 -13.06
CA ALA A 455 12.45 6.14 -12.67
C ALA A 455 13.39 6.06 -11.46
N SER A 456 13.02 5.27 -10.44
CA SER A 456 13.86 5.08 -9.25
C SER A 456 15.25 4.54 -9.61
N ARG A 457 15.32 3.54 -10.49
CA ARG A 457 16.60 3.01 -11.01
C ARG A 457 17.34 4.04 -11.86
N ARG A 458 16.63 4.70 -12.77
CA ARG A 458 17.23 5.70 -13.67
C ARG A 458 17.86 6.86 -12.90
N PHE A 459 17.20 7.33 -11.85
CA PHE A 459 17.67 8.47 -11.05
C PHE A 459 18.51 8.05 -9.84
N ALA A 460 18.66 6.74 -9.57
CA ALA A 460 19.30 6.21 -8.36
C ALA A 460 18.71 6.85 -7.06
N SER A 461 17.40 7.10 -7.06
CA SER A 461 16.69 7.82 -6.01
C SER A 461 15.41 7.10 -5.64
N VAL A 462 14.92 7.28 -4.42
CA VAL A 462 13.57 6.83 -4.06
C VAL A 462 12.56 7.71 -4.80
N VAL A 463 11.58 7.09 -5.44
CA VAL A 463 10.51 7.80 -6.16
C VAL A 463 9.17 7.52 -5.50
N VAL A 464 8.49 8.56 -5.08
CA VAL A 464 7.11 8.55 -4.58
C VAL A 464 6.21 9.10 -5.68
N LEU A 465 5.65 8.24 -6.52
CA LEU A 465 4.71 8.64 -7.57
C LEU A 465 3.34 8.87 -6.93
N LYS A 466 3.02 10.15 -6.67
CA LYS A 466 1.77 10.59 -6.03
C LYS A 466 0.55 10.25 -6.88
N GLY A 467 -0.55 9.84 -6.26
CA GLY A 467 -1.85 9.53 -6.90
C GLY A 467 -2.61 8.45 -6.14
N ALA A 468 -3.63 7.87 -6.78
CA ALA A 468 -4.51 6.85 -6.18
C ALA A 468 -4.32 5.47 -6.84
N PRO A 469 -3.59 4.54 -6.16
CA PRO A 469 -2.80 4.75 -4.95
C PRO A 469 -1.44 5.39 -5.23
N THR A 470 -0.83 6.00 -4.23
CA THR A 470 0.58 6.41 -4.30
C THR A 470 1.47 5.16 -4.30
N VAL A 471 2.49 5.16 -5.17
CA VAL A 471 3.49 4.09 -5.25
C VAL A 471 4.86 4.65 -4.92
N THR A 472 5.51 4.06 -3.93
CA THR A 472 6.92 4.35 -3.60
C THR A 472 7.80 3.25 -4.19
N ALA A 473 8.87 3.61 -4.88
CA ALA A 473 9.86 2.65 -5.40
C ALA A 473 11.26 3.01 -4.93
N ASP A 474 12.05 2.00 -4.59
CA ASP A 474 13.46 2.19 -4.23
C ASP A 474 14.40 1.81 -5.39
N PRO A 475 15.63 2.33 -5.41
CA PRO A 475 16.61 2.03 -6.46
C PRO A 475 17.01 0.55 -6.54
N LEU A 476 16.79 -0.22 -5.47
CA LEU A 476 17.08 -1.66 -5.42
C LEU A 476 15.98 -2.49 -6.07
N GLY A 477 14.87 -1.86 -6.46
CA GLY A 477 13.81 -2.44 -7.27
C GLY A 477 12.55 -2.85 -6.52
N ALA A 478 12.48 -2.73 -5.20
CA ALA A 478 11.23 -2.92 -4.48
C ALA A 478 10.25 -1.77 -4.75
N ALA A 479 8.95 -2.08 -4.73
CA ALA A 479 7.89 -1.08 -4.82
C ALA A 479 6.85 -1.31 -3.72
N TYR A 480 6.28 -0.22 -3.22
CA TYR A 480 5.38 -0.18 -2.09
C TYR A 480 4.10 0.55 -2.50
N VAL A 481 2.99 -0.17 -2.50
CA VAL A 481 1.66 0.36 -2.83
C VAL A 481 0.99 0.82 -1.55
N ASN A 482 0.64 2.09 -1.48
CA ASN A 482 -0.04 2.67 -0.34
C ASN A 482 -1.48 2.15 -0.20
N SER A 483 -2.01 2.10 1.03
CA SER A 483 -3.35 1.59 1.30
C SER A 483 -4.24 2.57 2.10
N THR A 484 -3.80 3.81 2.28
CA THR A 484 -4.52 4.87 2.99
C THR A 484 -4.75 6.07 2.09
N GLY A 485 -5.65 6.94 2.49
CA GLY A 485 -6.01 8.14 1.75
C GLY A 485 -7.33 8.01 0.99
N ASN A 486 -7.92 9.16 0.70
CA ASN A 486 -9.23 9.27 0.07
C ASN A 486 -9.25 10.40 -0.98
N PRO A 487 -10.27 10.46 -1.84
CA PRO A 487 -10.37 11.49 -2.90
C PRO A 487 -10.42 12.94 -2.39
N GLY A 488 -10.84 13.18 -1.15
CA GLY A 488 -10.85 14.51 -0.54
C GLY A 488 -9.46 15.14 -0.40
N MET A 489 -8.40 14.32 -0.41
CA MET A 489 -7.01 14.78 -0.35
C MET A 489 -6.52 15.43 -1.66
N ALA A 490 -7.34 15.45 -2.72
CA ALA A 490 -7.04 16.14 -3.97
C ALA A 490 -7.23 17.67 -3.81
N THR A 491 -6.44 18.27 -2.93
CA THR A 491 -6.45 19.70 -2.60
C THR A 491 -5.04 20.27 -2.68
N ILE A 492 -4.94 21.59 -2.99
CA ILE A 492 -3.66 22.29 -3.04
C ILE A 492 -3.01 22.27 -1.65
N GLY A 493 -1.69 22.02 -1.61
CA GLY A 493 -0.91 21.96 -0.37
C GLY A 493 -0.80 20.57 0.27
N SER A 494 -1.61 19.60 -0.16
CA SER A 494 -1.51 18.21 0.33
C SER A 494 -0.10 17.61 0.08
N GLY A 495 0.52 17.88 -1.07
CA GLY A 495 1.91 17.50 -1.37
C GLY A 495 2.93 18.18 -0.45
N ASP A 496 2.72 19.46 -0.10
CA ASP A 496 3.62 20.19 0.79
C ASP A 496 3.63 19.57 2.20
N VAL A 497 2.47 19.13 2.69
CA VAL A 497 2.33 18.38 3.94
C VAL A 497 3.09 17.05 3.87
N LEU A 498 2.93 16.29 2.77
CA LEU A 498 3.65 15.04 2.56
C LEU A 498 5.16 15.25 2.58
N THR A 499 5.66 16.27 1.90
CA THR A 499 7.10 16.60 1.82
C THR A 499 7.69 16.84 3.19
N GLY A 500 7.04 17.66 4.02
CA GLY A 500 7.45 17.91 5.39
C GLY A 500 7.44 16.66 6.26
N LEU A 501 6.37 15.88 6.18
CA LEU A 501 6.20 14.65 6.94
C LEU A 501 7.29 13.61 6.61
N VAL A 502 7.57 13.38 5.33
CA VAL A 502 8.62 12.44 4.90
C VAL A 502 10.00 12.91 5.36
N ALA A 503 10.31 14.21 5.22
CA ALA A 503 11.58 14.77 5.66
C ALA A 503 11.77 14.62 7.18
N GLY A 504 10.71 14.85 7.95
CA GLY A 504 10.76 14.74 9.40
C GLY A 504 10.93 13.29 9.88
N ILE A 505 10.27 12.30 9.24
CA ILE A 505 10.48 10.87 9.54
C ILE A 505 11.92 10.46 9.15
N MET A 506 12.41 10.91 8.01
CA MET A 506 13.78 10.62 7.55
C MET A 506 14.84 11.22 8.48
N ALA A 507 14.63 12.45 8.96
CA ALA A 507 15.55 13.12 9.88
C ALA A 507 15.71 12.41 11.22
N GLN A 508 14.73 11.61 11.63
CA GLN A 508 14.77 10.78 12.84
C GLN A 508 15.55 9.46 12.64
N GLY A 509 16.24 9.28 11.51
CA GLY A 509 17.10 8.13 11.24
C GLY A 509 16.41 6.98 10.50
N THR A 510 15.15 7.13 10.10
CA THR A 510 14.46 6.12 9.28
C THR A 510 15.09 6.05 7.88
N PRO A 511 15.47 4.87 7.36
CA PRO A 511 16.05 4.73 6.03
C PRO A 511 15.14 5.32 4.93
N PRO A 512 15.69 5.93 3.85
CA PRO A 512 14.94 6.77 2.91
C PRO A 512 13.71 6.11 2.29
N ALA A 513 13.83 4.89 1.76
CA ALA A 513 12.68 4.20 1.18
C ALA A 513 11.60 3.91 2.23
N ARG A 514 12.02 3.57 3.46
CA ARG A 514 11.12 3.33 4.59
C ARG A 514 10.45 4.63 5.07
N ALA A 515 11.20 5.72 5.18
CA ALA A 515 10.65 7.04 5.51
C ALA A 515 9.64 7.50 4.46
N ALA A 516 9.92 7.25 3.18
CA ALA A 516 9.03 7.61 2.08
C ALA A 516 7.69 6.88 2.17
N TYR A 517 7.67 5.53 2.21
CA TYR A 517 6.38 4.83 2.25
C TYR A 517 5.66 4.96 3.60
N ALA A 518 6.39 5.09 4.71
CA ALA A 518 5.78 5.37 6.01
C ALA A 518 5.13 6.76 6.04
N GLY A 519 5.83 7.78 5.52
CA GLY A 519 5.29 9.13 5.38
C GLY A 519 4.05 9.17 4.49
N VAL A 520 4.06 8.46 3.35
CA VAL A 520 2.89 8.33 2.47
C VAL A 520 1.71 7.68 3.19
N PHE A 521 1.96 6.62 3.95
CA PHE A 521 0.91 5.93 4.71
C PHE A 521 0.32 6.81 5.81
N VAL A 522 1.17 7.47 6.62
CA VAL A 522 0.74 8.37 7.69
C VAL A 522 -0.03 9.57 7.12
N HIS A 523 0.44 10.14 6.00
CA HIS A 523 -0.24 11.22 5.30
C HIS A 523 -1.65 10.81 4.82
N GLY A 524 -1.77 9.62 4.22
CA GLY A 524 -3.05 9.08 3.80
C GLY A 524 -3.98 8.81 5.00
N LEU A 525 -3.48 8.21 6.07
CA LEU A 525 -4.25 7.95 7.29
C LEU A 525 -4.71 9.26 7.96
N ALA A 526 -3.85 10.29 7.98
CA ALA A 526 -4.24 11.62 8.46
C ALA A 526 -5.36 12.23 7.60
N GLY A 527 -5.28 12.03 6.27
CA GLY A 527 -6.35 12.42 5.34
C GLY A 527 -7.66 11.67 5.57
N ASP A 528 -7.60 10.38 5.91
CA ASP A 528 -8.78 9.58 6.24
C ASP A 528 -9.44 10.06 7.54
N ILE A 529 -8.65 10.29 8.59
CA ILE A 529 -9.13 10.87 9.86
C ILE A 529 -9.75 12.25 9.66
N ALA A 530 -9.13 13.09 8.82
CA ALA A 530 -9.66 14.41 8.51
C ALA A 530 -10.97 14.33 7.71
N ALA A 531 -11.08 13.38 6.76
CA ALA A 531 -12.30 13.16 5.99
C ALA A 531 -13.47 12.65 6.85
N ASP A 532 -13.20 11.82 7.84
CA ASP A 532 -14.21 11.38 8.82
C ASP A 532 -14.76 12.55 9.64
N ARG A 533 -13.92 13.55 9.92
CA ARG A 533 -14.29 14.73 10.72
C ARG A 533 -14.99 15.83 9.89
N PHE A 534 -14.48 16.13 8.70
CA PHE A 534 -14.90 17.30 7.92
C PHE A 534 -15.67 16.92 6.64
N GLY A 535 -15.65 15.64 6.26
CA GLY A 535 -16.13 15.14 4.97
C GLY A 535 -15.13 15.39 3.85
N MET A 536 -15.17 14.54 2.81
CA MET A 536 -14.21 14.60 1.69
C MET A 536 -14.28 15.91 0.88
N ARG A 537 -15.47 16.57 0.81
CA ARG A 537 -15.67 17.77 -0.03
C ARG A 537 -15.03 19.03 0.53
N SER A 538 -14.96 19.15 1.84
CA SER A 538 -14.47 20.33 2.53
C SER A 538 -13.05 20.20 3.08
N LEU A 539 -12.42 19.05 2.83
CA LEU A 539 -11.07 18.75 3.32
C LEU A 539 -10.03 19.64 2.64
N ILE A 540 -9.21 20.29 3.46
CA ILE A 540 -8.08 21.12 3.01
C ILE A 540 -6.76 20.58 3.59
N ALA A 541 -5.63 21.03 3.04
CA ALA A 541 -4.31 20.52 3.40
C ALA A 541 -3.94 20.72 4.89
N THR A 542 -4.42 21.79 5.51
CA THR A 542 -4.21 22.04 6.94
C THR A 542 -4.94 21.04 7.82
N ASP A 543 -6.11 20.55 7.42
CA ASP A 543 -6.83 19.51 8.16
C ASP A 543 -6.04 18.20 8.18
N ILE A 544 -5.36 17.89 7.05
CA ILE A 544 -4.46 16.73 6.95
C ILE A 544 -3.27 16.93 7.91
N ALA A 545 -2.63 18.10 7.89
CA ALA A 545 -1.49 18.41 8.75
C ALA A 545 -1.87 18.33 10.24
N ASP A 546 -3.03 18.85 10.62
CA ASP A 546 -3.54 18.82 11.99
C ASP A 546 -3.97 17.43 12.45
N SER A 547 -4.24 16.51 11.51
CA SER A 547 -4.60 15.12 11.80
C SER A 547 -3.38 14.18 11.89
N ILE A 548 -2.15 14.63 11.53
CA ILE A 548 -0.92 13.82 11.66
C ILE A 548 -0.72 13.26 13.07
N PRO A 549 -0.88 14.04 14.17
CA PRO A 549 -0.71 13.51 15.52
C PRO A 549 -1.66 12.35 15.84
N ALA A 550 -2.92 12.45 15.40
CA ALA A 550 -3.91 11.39 15.58
C ALA A 550 -3.54 10.12 14.78
N ALA A 551 -3.07 10.28 13.54
CA ALA A 551 -2.60 9.17 12.72
C ALA A 551 -1.39 8.45 13.35
N LEU A 552 -0.42 9.20 13.85
CA LEU A 552 0.74 8.65 14.55
C LEU A 552 0.34 7.92 15.85
N SER A 553 -0.60 8.49 16.61
CA SER A 553 -1.11 7.87 17.85
C SER A 553 -1.83 6.55 17.60
N GLN A 554 -2.52 6.40 16.47
CA GLN A 554 -3.15 5.12 16.09
C GLN A 554 -2.11 4.04 15.73
N LEU A 555 -0.96 4.44 15.23
CA LEU A 555 0.11 3.52 14.81
C LEU A 555 1.06 3.14 15.96
N THR A 556 1.22 4.02 16.94
CA THR A 556 2.10 3.83 18.09
C THR A 556 1.31 3.97 19.38
N PRO A 557 0.50 2.96 19.75
CA PRO A 557 -0.21 3.01 21.02
C PRO A 557 0.78 3.11 22.18
N ALA A 558 0.44 3.90 23.20
CA ALA A 558 1.27 4.27 24.34
C ALA A 558 1.76 3.07 25.18
#